data_16612889a55922865ddb31de8e640629
#
_entry.id   16612889a55922865ddb31de8e640629
#
_cell.length_a   1.000
_cell.length_b   1.000
_cell.length_c   1.000
_cell.angle_alpha   90.00
_cell.angle_beta   90.00
_cell.angle_gamma   90.00
#
_symmetry.space_group_name_H-M   'P 1'
#
loop_
_entity.id
_entity.type
_entity.pdbx_description
1 polymer ?
#
loop_
_entity_poly.entity_id
_entity_poly.type
_entity_poly.pdbx_seq_one_letter_code
_entity_poly.pdbx_strand_id
1 'polypeptide(L)'
;MANRCISLLMVLCLACLTGCDRSDDIESIFTGKVWHLAGFYQTTDWDNPNMSHPLQSDYNSHSDLSAYNITFFTDGTALIALPQGCQLTALWAADGNERHRTFSFSEWKTVSGDPARLGGHAKQMLDQLKRVSYYQGNSYYIQLFDDSKRYFMQFADLSKYN
;
A
#
# COMPACT_ATOMS: atom_id res chain seq x y z
N MET A 1 -14.41 -55.21 -7.13
CA MET A 1 -13.19 -54.46 -6.81
C MET A 1 -13.10 -53.09 -7.53
N ALA A 2 -13.78 -52.88 -8.63
CA ALA A 2 -13.73 -51.62 -9.39
C ALA A 2 -14.33 -50.40 -8.68
N ASN A 3 -15.38 -50.54 -7.87
CA ASN A 3 -16.05 -49.41 -7.23
C ASN A 3 -15.23 -48.72 -6.09
N ARG A 4 -14.25 -49.43 -5.50
CA ARG A 4 -13.39 -48.81 -4.45
C ARG A 4 -12.31 -47.91 -5.02
N CYS A 5 -11.82 -48.18 -6.24
CA CYS A 5 -10.82 -47.34 -6.89
C CYS A 5 -11.42 -46.02 -7.39
N ILE A 6 -12.67 -46.02 -7.85
CA ILE A 6 -13.35 -44.81 -8.33
C ILE A 6 -13.60 -43.84 -7.18
N SER A 7 -14.02 -44.33 -5.99
CA SER A 7 -14.20 -43.48 -4.82
C SER A 7 -12.90 -42.84 -4.33
N LEU A 8 -11.77 -43.55 -4.41
CA LEU A 8 -10.48 -43.00 -3.99
C LEU A 8 -9.98 -41.92 -4.95
N LEU A 9 -10.23 -42.09 -6.26
CA LEU A 9 -9.86 -41.09 -7.26
C LEU A 9 -10.70 -39.80 -7.14
N MET A 10 -11.98 -39.92 -6.78
CA MET A 10 -12.87 -38.77 -6.60
C MET A 10 -12.51 -37.96 -5.35
N VAL A 11 -12.04 -38.59 -4.27
CA VAL A 11 -11.57 -37.90 -3.05
C VAL A 11 -10.25 -37.16 -3.32
N LEU A 12 -9.37 -37.75 -4.16
CA LEU A 12 -8.08 -37.13 -4.49
C LEU A 12 -8.26 -35.85 -5.39
N CYS A 13 -9.27 -35.84 -6.26
CA CYS A 13 -9.57 -34.65 -7.08
C CYS A 13 -10.20 -33.49 -6.29
N LEU A 14 -10.89 -33.75 -5.17
CA LEU A 14 -11.44 -32.69 -4.32
C LEU A 14 -10.36 -31.98 -3.48
N ALA A 15 -9.22 -32.62 -3.23
CA ALA A 15 -8.12 -32.02 -2.46
C ALA A 15 -7.28 -31.00 -3.27
N CYS A 16 -7.45 -30.94 -4.59
CA CYS A 16 -6.73 -29.98 -5.45
C CYS A 16 -7.48 -28.67 -5.68
N LEU A 17 -8.64 -28.47 -5.04
CA LEU A 17 -9.41 -27.22 -5.08
C LEU A 17 -9.15 -26.30 -3.87
N THR A 18 -8.04 -26.48 -3.15
CA THR A 18 -7.58 -25.48 -2.20
C THR A 18 -7.12 -24.27 -3.01
N GLY A 19 -7.97 -23.27 -3.01
CA GLY A 19 -7.89 -22.10 -3.83
C GLY A 19 -6.53 -21.40 -3.77
N CYS A 20 -6.12 -20.87 -4.89
CA CYS A 20 -5.11 -19.82 -4.96
C CYS A 20 -5.48 -18.76 -3.91
N ASP A 21 -4.70 -18.67 -2.86
CA ASP A 21 -4.95 -17.72 -1.78
C ASP A 21 -4.63 -16.32 -2.35
N ARG A 22 -5.67 -15.50 -2.53
CA ARG A 22 -5.53 -14.14 -3.08
C ARG A 22 -4.72 -13.22 -2.16
N SER A 23 -4.45 -13.65 -0.93
CA SER A 23 -3.57 -12.92 0.00
C SER A 23 -2.14 -12.85 -0.50
N ASP A 24 -1.64 -13.91 -1.17
CA ASP A 24 -0.30 -13.96 -1.73
C ASP A 24 -0.09 -12.88 -2.80
N ASP A 25 -1.12 -12.57 -3.59
CA ASP A 25 -1.05 -11.53 -4.61
C ASP A 25 -0.97 -10.12 -4.01
N ILE A 26 -1.71 -9.87 -2.92
CA ILE A 26 -1.72 -8.58 -2.22
C ILE A 26 -0.36 -8.35 -1.55
N GLU A 27 0.16 -9.36 -0.83
CA GLU A 27 1.45 -9.28 -0.19
C GLU A 27 2.57 -8.99 -1.20
N SER A 28 2.54 -9.64 -2.36
CA SER A 28 3.52 -9.42 -3.44
C SER A 28 3.49 -8.01 -4.02
N ILE A 29 2.34 -7.33 -3.97
CA ILE A 29 2.25 -5.92 -4.35
C ILE A 29 3.07 -5.08 -3.39
N PHE A 30 2.87 -5.22 -2.08
CA PHE A 30 3.41 -4.31 -1.08
C PHE A 30 4.84 -4.61 -0.67
N THR A 31 5.19 -5.90 -0.47
CA THR A 31 6.44 -6.32 0.18
C THR A 31 7.64 -6.43 -0.76
N GLY A 32 8.83 -6.58 -0.18
CA GLY A 32 10.07 -6.84 -0.93
C GLY A 32 10.67 -5.63 -1.65
N LYS A 33 10.20 -4.42 -1.39
CA LYS A 33 10.67 -3.18 -2.02
C LYS A 33 10.50 -1.96 -1.12
N VAL A 34 11.12 -0.86 -1.51
CA VAL A 34 10.94 0.44 -0.88
C VAL A 34 10.02 1.29 -1.75
N TRP A 35 8.94 1.75 -1.19
CA TRP A 35 7.97 2.61 -1.83
C TRP A 35 8.30 4.08 -1.57
N HIS A 36 8.65 4.82 -2.62
CA HIS A 36 8.97 6.25 -2.56
C HIS A 36 7.77 7.09 -2.92
N LEU A 37 7.51 8.13 -2.14
CA LEU A 37 6.41 9.06 -2.40
C LEU A 37 6.64 9.77 -3.74
N ALA A 38 5.69 9.64 -4.65
CA ALA A 38 5.69 10.32 -5.95
C ALA A 38 4.91 11.64 -5.90
N GLY A 39 3.90 11.73 -5.03
CA GLY A 39 3.12 12.95 -4.86
C GLY A 39 1.80 12.74 -4.13
N PHE A 40 1.10 13.86 -3.96
CA PHE A 40 -0.23 13.96 -3.39
C PHE A 40 -1.22 14.34 -4.48
N TYR A 41 -2.34 13.67 -4.54
CA TYR A 41 -3.30 13.79 -5.61
C TYR A 41 -4.73 13.88 -5.09
N GLN A 42 -5.61 14.37 -5.96
CA GLN A 42 -7.05 14.27 -5.79
C GLN A 42 -7.68 13.69 -7.04
N THR A 43 -8.81 13.02 -6.88
CA THR A 43 -9.62 12.51 -7.98
C THR A 43 -11.10 12.79 -7.76
N THR A 44 -11.84 12.91 -8.83
CA THR A 44 -13.30 12.97 -8.82
C THR A 44 -13.94 11.60 -9.08
N ASP A 45 -13.15 10.66 -9.58
CA ASP A 45 -13.60 9.31 -9.90
C ASP A 45 -12.47 8.32 -9.54
N TRP A 46 -12.69 7.56 -8.49
CA TRP A 46 -11.80 6.52 -7.99
C TRP A 46 -11.49 5.43 -9.02
N ASP A 47 -12.47 5.08 -9.87
CA ASP A 47 -12.33 3.99 -10.84
C ASP A 47 -11.68 4.45 -12.16
N ASN A 48 -11.46 5.77 -12.32
CA ASN A 48 -10.87 6.34 -13.53
C ASN A 48 -9.57 7.12 -13.22
N PRO A 49 -8.39 6.51 -13.45
CA PRO A 49 -7.12 7.16 -13.15
C PRO A 49 -6.87 8.46 -13.93
N ASN A 50 -7.54 8.66 -15.08
CA ASN A 50 -7.40 9.88 -15.88
C ASN A 50 -8.09 11.11 -15.24
N MET A 51 -8.90 10.91 -14.22
CA MET A 51 -9.57 11.97 -13.45
C MET A 51 -8.76 12.43 -12.23
N SER A 52 -7.51 11.98 -12.14
CA SER A 52 -6.61 12.34 -11.03
C SER A 52 -5.76 13.55 -11.38
N HIS A 53 -5.65 14.47 -10.42
CA HIS A 53 -4.87 15.70 -10.55
C HIS A 53 -3.92 15.87 -9.36
N PRO A 54 -2.68 16.33 -9.55
CA PRO A 54 -1.78 16.70 -8.45
C PRO A 54 -2.44 17.79 -7.59
N LEU A 55 -2.22 17.72 -6.27
CA LEU A 55 -2.58 18.83 -5.40
C LEU A 55 -1.70 20.04 -5.73
N GLN A 56 -2.29 21.22 -5.75
CA GLN A 56 -1.66 22.47 -6.23
C GLN A 56 -0.36 22.84 -5.46
N SER A 57 -0.23 22.40 -4.21
CA SER A 57 0.97 22.58 -3.40
C SER A 57 2.19 21.85 -3.96
N ASP A 58 1.98 20.78 -4.72
CA ASP A 58 3.04 19.88 -5.18
C ASP A 58 3.53 20.23 -6.59
N TYR A 59 2.69 20.90 -7.40
CA TYR A 59 3.03 21.27 -8.76
C TYR A 59 4.15 22.32 -8.85
N ASN A 60 4.31 23.15 -7.81
CA ASN A 60 5.32 24.21 -7.75
C ASN A 60 6.52 23.88 -6.86
N SER A 61 6.53 22.76 -6.16
CA SER A 61 7.65 22.36 -5.33
C SER A 61 8.54 21.38 -6.09
N HIS A 62 9.75 21.80 -6.43
CA HIS A 62 10.82 20.91 -6.85
C HIS A 62 11.39 20.13 -5.65
N SER A 63 10.56 19.79 -4.69
CA SER A 63 10.97 19.02 -3.53
C SER A 63 11.20 17.57 -3.95
N ASP A 64 12.40 17.09 -3.69
CA ASP A 64 12.71 15.67 -3.82
C ASP A 64 11.91 14.89 -2.78
N LEU A 65 10.81 14.24 -3.22
CA LEU A 65 9.96 13.42 -2.39
C LEU A 65 10.50 12.00 -2.21
N SER A 66 11.60 11.63 -2.87
CA SER A 66 12.19 10.29 -2.79
C SER A 66 12.71 9.93 -1.38
N ALA A 67 12.99 10.94 -0.55
CA ALA A 67 13.35 10.74 0.85
C ALA A 67 12.17 10.31 1.75
N TYR A 68 10.95 10.39 1.24
CA TYR A 68 9.73 9.99 1.94
C TYR A 68 9.36 8.58 1.48
N ASN A 69 9.54 7.58 2.32
CA ASN A 69 9.34 6.22 1.86
C ASN A 69 8.67 5.31 2.89
N ILE A 70 8.14 4.20 2.39
CA ILE A 70 7.53 3.13 3.19
C ILE A 70 8.12 1.81 2.74
N THR A 71 8.49 0.97 3.70
CA THR A 71 8.83 -0.43 3.48
C THR A 71 7.83 -1.30 4.22
N PHE A 72 7.15 -2.19 3.50
CA PHE A 72 6.22 -3.17 4.07
C PHE A 72 6.93 -4.51 4.24
N PHE A 73 6.75 -5.13 5.40
CA PHE A 73 7.33 -6.43 5.72
C PHE A 73 6.24 -7.51 5.78
N THR A 74 6.63 -8.74 5.51
CA THR A 74 5.75 -9.93 5.49
C THR A 74 5.17 -10.28 6.87
N ASP A 75 5.77 -9.75 7.94
CA ASP A 75 5.26 -9.91 9.31
C ASP A 75 4.10 -8.96 9.66
N GLY A 76 3.62 -8.20 8.67
CA GLY A 76 2.55 -7.20 8.85
C GLY A 76 3.04 -5.85 9.40
N THR A 77 4.34 -5.67 9.57
CA THR A 77 4.88 -4.35 9.97
C THR A 77 5.21 -3.49 8.76
N ALA A 78 5.19 -2.18 8.94
CA ALA A 78 5.67 -1.20 7.98
C ALA A 78 6.65 -0.24 8.66
N LEU A 79 7.73 0.11 7.97
CA LEU A 79 8.65 1.17 8.35
C LEU A 79 8.38 2.38 7.47
N ILE A 80 8.05 3.51 8.09
CA ILE A 80 7.85 4.80 7.43
C ILE A 80 9.09 5.66 7.74
N ALA A 81 9.84 6.02 6.71
CA ALA A 81 10.98 6.90 6.83
C ALA A 81 10.66 8.28 6.24
N LEU A 82 10.95 9.32 7.02
CA LEU A 82 10.70 10.71 6.71
C LEU A 82 12.01 11.50 6.82
N PRO A 83 12.10 12.68 6.20
CA PRO A 83 13.26 13.55 6.34
C PRO A 83 13.61 13.86 7.80
N GLN A 84 14.81 14.37 8.02
CA GLN A 84 15.36 14.71 9.35
C GLN A 84 15.53 13.51 10.29
N GLY A 85 15.62 12.29 9.74
CA GLY A 85 15.82 11.07 10.51
C GLY A 85 14.61 10.62 11.31
N CYS A 86 13.42 11.14 11.00
CA CYS A 86 12.20 10.68 11.64
C CYS A 86 11.75 9.35 11.03
N GLN A 87 11.63 8.34 11.88
CA GLN A 87 11.17 7.00 11.50
C GLN A 87 10.05 6.53 12.41
N LEU A 88 9.03 5.93 11.83
CA LEU A 88 7.92 5.33 12.53
C LEU A 88 7.70 3.90 12.04
N THR A 89 7.17 3.07 12.90
CA THR A 89 6.60 1.77 12.52
C THR A 89 5.10 1.76 12.76
N ALA A 90 4.40 0.95 12.00
CA ALA A 90 2.98 0.67 12.17
C ALA A 90 2.70 -0.78 11.75
N LEU A 91 1.60 -1.35 12.21
CA LEU A 91 1.04 -2.55 11.59
C LEU A 91 0.23 -2.12 10.38
N TRP A 92 0.36 -2.86 9.28
CA TRP A 92 -0.43 -2.67 8.07
C TRP A 92 -1.28 -3.89 7.78
N ALA A 93 -2.43 -3.66 7.18
CA ALA A 93 -3.29 -4.70 6.64
C ALA A 93 -3.90 -4.22 5.33
N ALA A 94 -3.95 -5.09 4.35
CA ALA A 94 -4.62 -4.88 3.09
C ALA A 94 -5.48 -6.09 2.77
N ASP A 95 -6.69 -5.86 2.28
CA ASP A 95 -7.63 -6.92 1.91
C ASP A 95 -8.44 -6.47 0.69
N GLY A 96 -9.00 -7.44 0.00
CA GLY A 96 -10.00 -7.18 -1.00
C GLY A 96 -9.78 -7.84 -2.35
N ASN A 97 -10.69 -7.53 -3.21
CA ASN A 97 -10.72 -7.96 -4.60
C ASN A 97 -10.70 -6.72 -5.51
N GLU A 98 -10.80 -6.91 -6.82
CA GLU A 98 -10.75 -5.83 -7.81
C GLU A 98 -11.68 -4.62 -7.53
N ARG A 99 -12.76 -4.80 -6.75
CA ARG A 99 -13.76 -3.75 -6.45
C ARG A 99 -13.73 -3.22 -5.02
N HIS A 100 -13.15 -3.99 -4.07
CA HIS A 100 -13.16 -3.66 -2.65
C HIS A 100 -11.76 -3.86 -2.06
N ARG A 101 -10.89 -2.89 -2.29
CA ARG A 101 -9.51 -2.91 -1.84
C ARG A 101 -9.36 -2.02 -0.60
N THR A 102 -9.45 -2.63 0.57
CA THR A 102 -9.27 -1.93 1.84
C THR A 102 -7.82 -1.94 2.27
N PHE A 103 -7.44 -0.90 3.00
CA PHE A 103 -6.10 -0.75 3.57
C PHE A 103 -6.17 -0.04 4.91
N SER A 104 -5.30 -0.41 5.85
CA SER A 104 -5.22 0.29 7.13
C SER A 104 -3.81 0.26 7.71
N PHE A 105 -3.51 1.29 8.50
CA PHE A 105 -2.41 1.30 9.44
C PHE A 105 -2.92 1.35 10.87
N SER A 106 -2.25 0.64 11.76
CA SER A 106 -2.54 0.62 13.20
C SER A 106 -1.25 0.55 14.02
N GLU A 107 -1.35 0.62 15.33
CA GLU A 107 -0.23 0.46 16.27
C GLU A 107 1.02 1.30 15.97
N TRP A 108 0.83 2.58 15.73
CA TRP A 108 1.90 3.51 15.41
C TRP A 108 2.91 3.65 16.55
N LYS A 109 4.21 3.52 16.24
CA LYS A 109 5.32 3.71 17.18
C LYS A 109 6.42 4.55 16.54
N THR A 110 6.94 5.52 17.28
CA THR A 110 8.12 6.28 16.86
C THR A 110 9.39 5.46 17.15
N VAL A 111 10.22 5.28 16.14
CA VAL A 111 11.52 4.60 16.23
C VAL A 111 12.62 5.62 16.47
N SER A 112 12.63 6.72 15.71
CA SER A 112 13.58 7.81 15.82
C SER A 112 12.99 9.14 15.41
N GLY A 113 13.63 10.24 15.80
CA GLY A 113 13.17 11.59 15.52
C GLY A 113 11.95 12.01 16.35
N ASP A 114 11.38 13.16 16.01
CA ASP A 114 10.20 13.73 16.71
C ASP A 114 9.09 14.04 15.68
N PRO A 115 8.05 13.22 15.59
CA PRO A 115 6.93 13.45 14.66
C PRO A 115 6.21 14.78 14.89
N ALA A 116 6.24 15.35 16.11
CA ALA A 116 5.61 16.63 16.40
C ALA A 116 6.31 17.83 15.75
N ARG A 117 7.57 17.66 15.38
CA ARG A 117 8.39 18.68 14.68
C ARG A 117 8.30 18.62 13.17
N LEU A 118 7.62 17.62 12.63
CA LEU A 118 7.44 17.51 11.19
C LEU A 118 6.62 18.68 10.65
N GLY A 119 7.05 19.21 9.50
CA GLY A 119 6.36 20.25 8.75
C GLY A 119 6.22 19.88 7.28
N GLY A 120 5.51 20.72 6.50
CA GLY A 120 5.36 20.54 5.08
C GLY A 120 4.86 19.16 4.67
N HIS A 121 5.47 18.57 3.63
CA HIS A 121 5.08 17.27 3.09
C HIS A 121 5.23 16.11 4.09
N ALA A 122 6.18 16.17 5.02
CA ALA A 122 6.35 15.10 6.02
C ALA A 122 5.15 15.01 6.96
N LYS A 123 4.66 16.16 7.43
CA LYS A 123 3.44 16.21 8.23
C LYS A 123 2.23 15.78 7.41
N GLN A 124 2.11 16.28 6.18
CA GLN A 124 1.02 15.95 5.26
C GLN A 124 0.97 14.43 5.00
N MET A 125 2.11 13.80 4.67
CA MET A 125 2.20 12.36 4.47
C MET A 125 1.74 11.59 5.72
N LEU A 126 2.27 11.94 6.90
CA LEU A 126 1.94 11.24 8.13
C LEU A 126 0.45 11.39 8.48
N ASP A 127 -0.11 12.60 8.33
CA ASP A 127 -1.53 12.85 8.59
C ASP A 127 -2.45 12.10 7.60
N GLN A 128 -2.02 11.95 6.33
CA GLN A 128 -2.77 11.17 5.35
C GLN A 128 -2.64 9.67 5.59
N LEU A 129 -1.42 9.15 5.90
CA LEU A 129 -1.23 7.73 6.22
C LEU A 129 -2.14 7.25 7.36
N LYS A 130 -2.38 8.09 8.36
CA LYS A 130 -3.28 7.77 9.48
C LYS A 130 -4.76 7.68 9.10
N ARG A 131 -5.13 8.16 7.92
CA ARG A 131 -6.52 8.17 7.41
C ARG A 131 -6.73 7.27 6.20
N VAL A 132 -5.69 6.54 5.79
CA VAL A 132 -5.79 5.61 4.67
C VAL A 132 -6.82 4.53 4.99
N SER A 133 -7.72 4.30 4.04
CA SER A 133 -8.79 3.31 4.14
C SER A 133 -8.86 2.39 2.92
N TYR A 134 -8.27 2.81 1.80
CA TYR A 134 -8.31 2.04 0.55
C TYR A 134 -6.99 2.12 -0.19
N TYR A 135 -6.77 1.16 -1.10
CA TYR A 135 -5.62 1.18 -1.98
C TYR A 135 -5.99 0.82 -3.43
N GLN A 136 -5.16 1.27 -4.34
CA GLN A 136 -5.08 0.79 -5.72
C GLN A 136 -3.62 0.64 -6.12
N GLY A 137 -3.33 -0.14 -7.14
CA GLY A 137 -1.99 -0.24 -7.68
C GLY A 137 -1.60 -1.65 -8.07
N ASN A 138 -0.30 -1.79 -8.27
CA ASN A 138 0.37 -3.02 -8.71
C ASN A 138 1.81 -3.05 -8.18
N SER A 139 2.66 -3.91 -8.72
CA SER A 139 4.06 -4.02 -8.30
C SER A 139 4.96 -2.83 -8.68
N TYR A 140 4.48 -1.83 -9.41
CA TYR A 140 5.23 -0.65 -9.85
C TYR A 140 4.84 0.61 -9.10
N TYR A 141 3.58 0.77 -8.79
CA TYR A 141 3.04 1.90 -8.02
C TYR A 141 1.90 1.45 -7.13
N ILE A 142 1.74 2.15 -6.02
CA ILE A 142 0.57 2.04 -5.14
C ILE A 142 -0.02 3.42 -4.90
N GLN A 143 -1.32 3.48 -4.77
CA GLN A 143 -2.09 4.66 -4.39
C GLN A 143 -2.83 4.35 -3.10
N LEU A 144 -2.60 5.14 -2.08
CA LEU A 144 -3.22 5.00 -0.77
C LEU A 144 -4.24 6.12 -0.58
N PHE A 145 -5.52 5.76 -0.53
CA PHE A 145 -6.65 6.68 -0.50
C PHE A 145 -7.22 6.83 0.91
N ASP A 146 -7.75 8.00 1.19
CA ASP A 146 -8.57 8.25 2.38
C ASP A 146 -9.97 7.59 2.26
N ASP A 147 -10.77 7.73 3.30
CA ASP A 147 -12.14 7.19 3.37
C ASP A 147 -13.09 7.79 2.34
N SER A 148 -12.84 9.02 1.90
CA SER A 148 -13.63 9.69 0.85
C SER A 148 -13.34 9.18 -0.56
N LYS A 149 -12.23 8.44 -0.75
CA LYS A 149 -11.69 8.03 -2.06
C LYS A 149 -11.36 9.18 -3.02
N ARG A 150 -11.23 10.38 -2.47
CA ARG A 150 -10.95 11.60 -3.24
C ARG A 150 -9.50 12.04 -3.17
N TYR A 151 -8.85 11.80 -2.03
CA TYR A 151 -7.46 12.20 -1.81
C TYR A 151 -6.60 10.98 -1.66
N PHE A 152 -5.45 10.98 -2.32
CA PHE A 152 -4.52 9.86 -2.23
C PHE A 152 -3.06 10.31 -2.33
N MET A 153 -2.19 9.49 -1.77
CA MET A 153 -0.76 9.53 -2.01
C MET A 153 -0.39 8.46 -3.00
N GLN A 154 0.43 8.80 -3.99
CA GLN A 154 1.00 7.83 -4.90
C GLN A 154 2.44 7.55 -4.50
N PHE A 155 2.79 6.28 -4.47
CA PHE A 155 4.15 5.80 -4.24
C PHE A 155 4.60 4.98 -5.45
N ALA A 156 5.91 5.00 -5.73
CA ALA A 156 6.52 4.25 -6.81
C ALA A 156 7.71 3.42 -6.31
N ASP A 157 7.92 2.27 -6.92
CA ASP A 157 9.12 1.46 -6.75
C ASP A 157 10.21 1.98 -7.71
N LEU A 158 11.15 2.78 -7.18
CA LEU A 158 12.21 3.37 -8.00
C LEU A 158 13.25 2.35 -8.50
N SER A 159 13.31 1.15 -7.94
CA SER A 159 14.24 0.10 -8.39
C SER A 159 13.97 -0.36 -9.83
N LYS A 160 12.80 -0.06 -10.36
CA LYS A 160 12.37 -0.42 -11.72
C LYS A 160 12.75 0.60 -12.79
N TYR A 161 13.29 1.75 -12.39
CA TYR A 161 13.64 2.86 -13.30
C TYR A 161 15.16 3.07 -13.45
N ASN A 162 15.99 2.19 -12.85
CA ASN A 162 17.45 2.18 -12.96
C ASN A 162 17.93 1.09 -13.90
#